data_32b1801a27f7a298fb6a3da173812ff2
#
_entry.id   32b1801a27f7a298fb6a3da173812ff2
#
_cell.length_a   1.000
_cell.length_b   1.000
_cell.length_c   1.000
_cell.angle_alpha   90.00
_cell.angle_beta   90.00
_cell.angle_gamma   90.00
#
_symmetry.space_group_name_H-M   'P 1'
#
loop_
_entity.id
_entity.type
_entity.pdbx_description
1 polymer ?
#
loop_
_entity_poly.entity_id
_entity_poly.type
_entity_poly.pdbx_seq_one_letter_code
_entity_poly.pdbx_strand_id
1 'polypeptide(L)'
;MPIHAAVLVVGGGIAGIDAALTLANAGKHVYLVEREPTIGGHMAQFDKTFPTLDCAACILTPKMTAVRAHPNITLWSYSEVAAVDGYVGNYKVTVRRKPRYIIEDLCVGCLACIDACV
;
A
#
# COMPACT_ATOMS: atom_id res chain seq x y z
N MET A 1 5.75 -27.04 -12.58
CA MET A 1 5.34 -25.63 -12.68
C MET A 1 6.10 -24.82 -11.65
N PRO A 2 6.77 -23.74 -12.03
CA PRO A 2 7.36 -22.86 -11.03
C PRO A 2 6.23 -22.22 -10.22
N ILE A 3 6.18 -22.52 -8.94
CA ILE A 3 5.25 -21.84 -8.01
C ILE A 3 5.85 -20.46 -7.75
N HIS A 4 5.25 -19.42 -8.31
CA HIS A 4 5.59 -18.06 -7.92
C HIS A 4 5.07 -17.86 -6.49
N ALA A 5 5.99 -17.93 -5.52
CA ALA A 5 5.67 -17.73 -4.10
C ALA A 5 5.48 -16.24 -3.76
N ALA A 6 4.77 -15.51 -4.61
CA ALA A 6 4.36 -14.14 -4.36
C ALA A 6 3.05 -14.10 -3.57
N VAL A 7 2.92 -13.15 -2.67
CA VAL A 7 1.74 -12.98 -1.83
C VAL A 7 1.08 -11.65 -2.16
N LEU A 8 -0.24 -11.67 -2.32
CA LEU A 8 -1.03 -10.46 -2.45
C LEU A 8 -1.60 -10.06 -1.09
N VAL A 9 -1.36 -8.83 -0.70
CA VAL A 9 -1.98 -8.19 0.47
C VAL A 9 -2.91 -7.10 -0.03
N VAL A 10 -4.17 -7.17 0.34
CA VAL A 10 -5.20 -6.21 -0.05
C VAL A 10 -5.54 -5.31 1.12
N GLY A 11 -5.27 -4.03 0.94
CA GLY A 11 -5.45 -3.00 1.97
C GLY A 11 -4.14 -2.55 2.59
N GLY A 12 -3.87 -1.26 2.49
CA GLY A 12 -2.65 -0.60 2.98
C GLY A 12 -2.83 0.09 4.32
N GLY A 13 -3.77 -0.36 5.17
CA GLY A 13 -3.84 0.05 6.57
C GLY A 13 -2.72 -0.55 7.41
N ILE A 14 -2.69 -0.27 8.71
CA ILE A 14 -1.61 -0.74 9.60
C ILE A 14 -1.46 -2.27 9.59
N ALA A 15 -2.57 -3.01 9.54
CA ALA A 15 -2.54 -4.47 9.49
C ALA A 15 -1.92 -4.99 8.18
N GLY A 16 -2.32 -4.41 7.03
CA GLY A 16 -1.76 -4.78 5.73
C GLY A 16 -0.29 -4.41 5.59
N ILE A 17 0.10 -3.26 6.09
CA ILE A 17 1.50 -2.81 6.16
C ILE A 17 2.35 -3.80 6.96
N ASP A 18 1.87 -4.16 8.14
CA ASP A 18 2.60 -5.08 9.05
C ASP A 18 2.71 -6.49 8.45
N ALA A 19 1.63 -7.00 7.87
CA ALA A 19 1.62 -8.27 7.15
C ALA A 19 2.59 -8.26 5.97
N ALA A 20 2.58 -7.20 5.16
CA ALA A 20 3.48 -7.06 4.01
C ALA A 20 4.95 -7.03 4.43
N LEU A 21 5.29 -6.27 5.47
CA LEU A 21 6.65 -6.21 6.00
C LEU A 21 7.10 -7.56 6.57
N THR A 22 6.25 -8.25 7.31
CA THR A 22 6.55 -9.56 7.88
C THR A 22 6.85 -10.59 6.79
N LEU A 23 6.01 -10.65 5.75
CA LEU A 23 6.19 -11.57 4.63
C LEU A 23 7.42 -11.22 3.80
N ALA A 24 7.67 -9.95 3.54
CA ALA A 24 8.81 -9.49 2.78
C ALA A 24 10.14 -9.75 3.51
N ASN A 25 10.17 -9.55 4.82
CA ASN A 25 11.32 -9.89 5.66
C ASN A 25 11.59 -11.42 5.72
N ALA A 26 10.54 -12.22 5.54
CA ALA A 26 10.68 -13.68 5.38
C ALA A 26 11.13 -14.11 3.97
N GLY A 27 11.51 -13.17 3.11
CA GLY A 27 12.02 -13.42 1.76
C GLY A 27 10.96 -13.67 0.70
N LYS A 28 9.67 -13.36 0.98
CA LYS A 28 8.59 -13.47 0.00
C LYS A 28 8.42 -12.16 -0.76
N HIS A 29 8.12 -12.26 -2.06
CA HIS A 29 7.69 -11.08 -2.82
C HIS A 29 6.24 -10.77 -2.50
N VAL A 30 5.96 -9.52 -2.15
CA VAL A 30 4.63 -9.06 -1.72
C VAL A 30 4.11 -7.98 -2.65
N TYR A 31 2.90 -8.16 -3.15
CA TYR A 31 2.13 -7.11 -3.82
C TYR A 31 1.14 -6.54 -2.81
N LEU A 32 1.29 -5.26 -2.49
CA LEU A 32 0.39 -4.54 -1.59
C LEU A 32 -0.50 -3.61 -2.42
N VAL A 33 -1.79 -3.87 -2.41
CA VAL A 33 -2.80 -3.10 -3.17
C VAL A 33 -3.62 -2.25 -2.21
N GLU A 34 -3.67 -0.94 -2.45
CA GLU A 34 -4.44 0.02 -1.67
C GLU A 34 -5.35 0.85 -2.59
N ARG A 35 -6.63 0.94 -2.26
CA ARG A 35 -7.61 1.69 -3.05
C ARG A 35 -7.51 3.19 -2.89
N GLU A 36 -7.05 3.66 -1.73
CA GLU A 36 -6.82 5.08 -1.47
C GLU A 36 -5.53 5.57 -2.12
N PRO A 37 -5.37 6.88 -2.35
CA PRO A 37 -4.15 7.42 -2.96
C PRO A 37 -2.89 7.20 -2.14
N THR A 38 -3.03 7.01 -0.83
CA THR A 38 -1.94 6.77 0.10
C THR A 38 -2.21 5.56 0.99
N ILE A 39 -1.17 4.96 1.54
CA ILE A 39 -1.26 3.93 2.57
C ILE A 39 -1.41 4.55 3.95
N GLY A 40 -1.77 3.73 4.94
CA GLY A 40 -1.92 4.15 6.34
C GLY A 40 -3.31 3.91 6.90
N GLY A 41 -4.33 3.93 6.06
CA GLY A 41 -5.72 3.66 6.44
C GLY A 41 -6.23 4.59 7.54
N HIS A 42 -7.06 4.07 8.43
CA HIS A 42 -7.62 4.85 9.53
C HIS A 42 -6.58 5.36 10.53
N MET A 43 -5.47 4.63 10.71
CA MET A 43 -4.42 5.07 11.64
C MET A 43 -3.76 6.37 11.20
N ALA A 44 -3.74 6.67 9.90
CA ALA A 44 -3.26 7.95 9.39
C ALA A 44 -4.17 9.14 9.76
N GLN A 45 -5.40 8.86 10.19
CA GLN A 45 -6.41 9.86 10.58
C GLN A 45 -6.52 10.03 12.10
N PHE A 46 -5.84 9.21 12.89
CA PHE A 46 -5.85 9.27 14.33
C PHE A 46 -4.74 10.17 14.88
N ASP A 47 -5.04 10.90 15.92
CA ASP A 47 -4.03 11.61 16.71
C ASP A 47 -3.24 10.64 17.60
N LYS A 48 -3.96 9.79 18.34
CA LYS A 48 -3.39 8.83 19.28
C LYS A 48 -4.03 7.47 19.17
N THR A 49 -3.29 6.44 19.60
CA THR A 49 -3.76 5.06 19.67
C THR A 49 -4.22 4.69 21.08
N PHE A 50 -5.32 3.97 21.18
CA PHE A 50 -5.81 3.40 22.44
C PHE A 50 -5.14 2.03 22.69
N PRO A 51 -4.83 1.63 23.95
CA PRO A 51 -5.05 2.35 25.20
C PRO A 51 -3.86 3.19 25.66
N THR A 52 -2.71 3.07 25.03
CA THR A 52 -1.44 3.66 25.46
C THR A 52 -1.33 5.16 25.19
N LEU A 53 -2.22 5.69 24.35
CA LEU A 53 -2.21 7.08 23.90
C LEU A 53 -0.91 7.48 23.17
N ASP A 54 -0.30 6.52 22.49
CA ASP A 54 0.86 6.78 21.64
C ASP A 54 0.49 7.62 20.41
N CYS A 55 1.44 8.37 19.91
CA CYS A 55 1.29 9.13 18.67
C CYS A 55 1.08 8.19 17.48
N ALA A 56 -0.08 8.23 16.84
CA ALA A 56 -0.42 7.35 15.72
C ALA A 56 0.54 7.55 14.53
N ALA A 57 0.81 8.80 14.15
CA ALA A 57 1.74 9.11 13.06
C ALA A 57 3.18 8.67 13.37
N CYS A 58 3.60 8.76 14.63
CA CYS A 58 4.95 8.37 15.05
C CYS A 58 5.20 6.86 14.93
N ILE A 59 4.14 6.05 15.07
CA ILE A 59 4.20 4.60 14.89
C ILE A 59 4.05 4.23 13.42
N LEU A 60 3.11 4.88 12.72
CA LEU A 60 2.75 4.55 11.35
C LEU A 60 3.81 4.96 10.32
N THR A 61 4.36 6.18 10.43
CA THR A 61 5.27 6.75 9.43
C THR A 61 6.52 5.90 9.16
N PRO A 62 7.23 5.37 10.18
CA PRO A 62 8.37 4.49 9.94
C PRO A 62 7.97 3.22 9.16
N LYS A 63 6.82 2.64 9.44
CA LYS A 63 6.31 1.45 8.75
C LYS A 63 5.94 1.75 7.30
N MET A 64 5.30 2.88 7.01
CA MET A 64 5.00 3.33 5.65
C MET A 64 6.28 3.53 4.83
N THR A 65 7.28 4.16 5.41
CA THR A 65 8.59 4.35 4.79
C THR A 65 9.29 3.03 4.51
N ALA A 66 9.24 2.11 5.47
CA ALA A 66 9.81 0.77 5.31
C ALA A 66 9.15 -0.01 4.16
N VAL A 67 7.82 0.06 4.03
CA VAL A 67 7.09 -0.57 2.91
C VAL A 67 7.56 0.00 1.57
N ARG A 68 7.67 1.32 1.44
CA ARG A 68 8.09 1.97 0.20
C ARG A 68 9.53 1.62 -0.18
N ALA A 69 10.41 1.52 0.79
CA ALA A 69 11.84 1.24 0.58
C ALA A 69 12.16 -0.26 0.43
N HIS A 70 11.24 -1.15 0.78
CA HIS A 70 11.53 -2.58 0.80
C HIS A 70 11.62 -3.18 -0.61
N PRO A 71 12.73 -3.86 -0.98
CA PRO A 71 12.93 -4.37 -2.34
C PRO A 71 11.96 -5.50 -2.72
N ASN A 72 11.42 -6.23 -1.74
CA ASN A 72 10.48 -7.34 -1.95
C ASN A 72 9.01 -6.91 -1.90
N ILE A 73 8.72 -5.63 -1.74
CA ILE A 73 7.35 -5.12 -1.74
C ILE A 73 7.11 -4.27 -2.98
N THR A 74 6.08 -4.64 -3.75
CA THR A 74 5.55 -3.80 -4.82
C THR A 74 4.27 -3.15 -4.33
N LEU A 75 4.29 -1.84 -4.14
CA LEU A 75 3.15 -1.07 -3.68
C LEU A 75 2.35 -0.51 -4.86
N TRP A 76 1.07 -0.84 -4.92
CA TRP A 76 0.11 -0.26 -5.84
C TRP A 76 -0.95 0.50 -5.05
N SER A 77 -0.70 1.76 -4.80
CA SER A 77 -1.70 2.68 -4.26
C SER A 77 -2.65 3.15 -5.36
N TYR A 78 -3.81 3.67 -4.96
CA TYR A 78 -4.88 4.10 -5.87
C TYR A 78 -5.28 3.02 -6.88
N SER A 79 -5.33 1.77 -6.38
CA SER A 79 -5.63 0.58 -7.17
C SER A 79 -6.57 -0.33 -6.40
N GLU A 80 -7.43 -1.03 -7.11
CA GLU A 80 -8.39 -1.94 -6.48
C GLU A 80 -8.38 -3.32 -7.13
N VAL A 81 -8.70 -4.34 -6.36
CA VAL A 81 -8.86 -5.70 -6.87
C VAL A 81 -10.23 -5.79 -7.54
N ALA A 82 -10.23 -6.05 -8.84
CA ALA A 82 -11.45 -6.15 -9.64
C ALA A 82 -12.01 -7.58 -9.67
N ALA A 83 -11.14 -8.57 -9.75
CA ALA A 83 -11.54 -9.99 -9.80
C ALA A 83 -10.46 -10.87 -9.21
N VAL A 84 -10.88 -11.98 -8.61
CA VAL A 84 -10.00 -13.04 -8.11
C VAL A 84 -10.54 -14.37 -8.60
N ASP A 85 -9.76 -15.08 -9.40
CA ASP A 85 -10.08 -16.38 -9.94
C ASP A 85 -9.01 -17.40 -9.54
N GLY A 86 -9.36 -18.66 -9.56
CA GLY A 86 -8.42 -19.75 -9.31
C GLY A 86 -8.66 -20.47 -8.00
N TYR A 87 -7.64 -21.15 -7.51
CA TYR A 87 -7.69 -22.00 -6.32
C TYR A 87 -6.39 -21.85 -5.52
N VAL A 88 -6.36 -22.42 -4.33
CA VAL A 88 -5.20 -22.34 -3.41
C VAL A 88 -3.90 -22.73 -4.14
N GLY A 89 -2.94 -21.82 -4.11
CA GLY A 89 -1.64 -21.99 -4.77
C GLY A 89 -1.60 -21.53 -6.25
N ASN A 90 -2.75 -21.19 -6.85
CA ASN A 90 -2.81 -20.72 -8.23
C ASN A 90 -3.97 -19.71 -8.43
N TYR A 91 -3.80 -18.53 -7.85
CA TYR A 91 -4.74 -17.43 -8.01
C TYR A 91 -4.36 -16.52 -9.18
N LYS A 92 -5.37 -16.13 -9.95
CA LYS A 92 -5.28 -15.07 -10.94
C LYS A 92 -6.05 -13.87 -10.41
N VAL A 93 -5.34 -12.78 -10.14
CA VAL A 93 -5.94 -11.56 -9.59
C VAL A 93 -5.86 -10.45 -10.62
N THR A 94 -7.00 -9.84 -10.89
CA THR A 94 -7.09 -8.65 -11.76
C THR A 94 -7.12 -7.41 -10.89
N VAL A 95 -6.12 -6.56 -11.06
CA VAL A 95 -6.00 -5.29 -10.35
C VAL A 95 -6.27 -4.15 -11.32
N ARG A 96 -7.23 -3.30 -10.98
CA ARG A 96 -7.52 -2.09 -11.74
C ARG A 96 -6.79 -0.91 -11.09
N ARG A 97 -5.85 -0.33 -11.81
CA ARG A 97 -5.16 0.89 -11.40
C ARG A 97 -5.94 2.10 -11.86
N LYS A 98 -6.30 2.97 -10.93
CA LYS A 98 -6.96 4.23 -11.24
C LYS A 98 -5.95 5.21 -11.84
N PRO A 99 -6.35 6.04 -12.82
CA PRO A 99 -5.43 7.00 -13.41
C PRO A 99 -5.02 8.06 -12.39
N ARG A 100 -3.74 8.40 -12.41
CA ARG A 100 -3.21 9.57 -11.72
C ARG A 100 -2.90 10.65 -12.74
N TYR A 101 -3.44 11.81 -12.54
CA TYR A 101 -3.31 12.93 -13.48
C TYR A 101 -2.03 13.74 -13.28
N ILE A 102 -1.31 13.44 -12.20
CA ILE A 102 -0.03 14.06 -11.85
C ILE A 102 1.07 13.00 -11.93
N ILE A 103 2.19 13.36 -12.55
CA ILE A 103 3.39 12.51 -12.57
C ILE A 103 4.07 12.62 -11.21
N GLU A 104 3.92 11.60 -10.38
CA GLU A 104 4.35 11.62 -8.98
C GLU A 104 5.85 11.88 -8.82
N ASP A 105 6.67 11.28 -9.68
CA ASP A 105 8.14 11.44 -9.62
C ASP A 105 8.61 12.86 -9.94
N LEU A 106 7.79 13.66 -10.61
CA LEU A 106 8.06 15.04 -10.93
C LEU A 106 7.33 16.04 -10.02
N CYS A 107 6.45 15.54 -9.16
CA CYS A 107 5.63 16.37 -8.29
C CYS A 107 6.47 16.91 -7.12
N VAL A 108 6.56 18.22 -7.00
CA VAL A 108 7.24 18.92 -5.90
C VAL A 108 6.27 19.53 -4.88
N GLY A 109 4.96 19.26 -5.01
CA GLY A 109 3.95 19.76 -4.08
C GLY A 109 3.69 21.28 -4.21
N CYS A 110 3.95 21.88 -5.35
CA CYS A 110 3.82 23.33 -5.56
C CYS A 110 2.38 23.86 -5.70
N LEU A 111 1.38 22.95 -5.73
CA LEU A 111 -0.06 23.24 -5.84
C LEU A 111 -0.52 23.90 -7.16
N ALA A 112 0.34 24.14 -8.11
CA ALA A 112 -0.01 24.76 -9.41
C ALA A 112 -1.10 23.98 -10.17
N CYS A 113 -1.19 22.68 -9.98
CA CYS A 113 -2.24 21.84 -10.56
C CYS A 113 -3.64 22.12 -9.97
N ILE A 114 -3.72 22.62 -8.75
CA ILE A 114 -4.98 23.03 -8.11
C ILE A 114 -5.48 24.31 -8.76
N ASP A 115 -4.61 25.29 -8.96
CA ASP A 115 -4.96 26.55 -9.58
C ASP A 115 -5.34 26.40 -11.06
N ALA A 116 -4.75 25.39 -11.74
CA ALA A 116 -5.06 25.06 -13.13
C ALA A 116 -6.31 24.18 -13.30
N CYS A 117 -6.87 23.64 -12.23
CA CYS A 117 -8.05 22.79 -12.28
C CYS A 117 -9.32 23.60 -12.54
N VAL A 118 -10.03 23.29 -13.62
CA VAL A 118 -11.29 23.94 -14.02
C VAL A 118 -12.49 23.15 -13.52
#